data_e1eeb8109adfc86ef2d8db5251f1c370
#
_entry.id   e1eeb8109adfc86ef2d8db5251f1c370
#
_cell.length_a   1.000
_cell.length_b   1.000
_cell.length_c   1.000
_cell.angle_alpha   90.00
_cell.angle_beta   90.00
_cell.angle_gamma   90.00
#
_symmetry.space_group_name_H-M   'P 1'
#
loop_
_entity.id
_entity.type
_entity.pdbx_description
1 polymer ?
#
loop_
_entity_poly.entity_id
_entity_poly.type
_entity_poly.pdbx_seq_one_letter_code
_entity_poly.pdbx_strand_id
1 'polypeptide(L)'
;MKIKPAMAAMTAAAAAAIGVAAAPFASADDVEVQSLGQPAALTDGNLVQHWTITGLKPSTDSIPYRPIGTLWEATATDEAIAGGATPIVSNLNARAKNGDTYRVLFGVATPQGVNPSTLAQGEKTTGKIYFDVTGATPDSVVYNAGGNDLLLWVQPPPAAPAATCAPEPQT
;
A
#
# COMPACT_ATOMS: atom_id res chain seq x y z
N MET A 1 -49.98 51.79 53.09
CA MET A 1 -51.04 51.52 52.09
C MET A 1 -50.61 50.35 51.25
N LYS A 2 -51.35 49.30 51.35
CA LYS A 2 -51.25 47.99 50.70
C LYS A 2 -51.03 48.13 49.21
N ILE A 3 -50.23 47.17 48.63
CA ILE A 3 -50.68 46.16 47.62
C ILE A 3 -49.52 45.22 47.28
N LYS A 4 -49.72 43.95 47.58
CA LYS A 4 -49.08 42.82 46.86
C LYS A 4 -49.78 42.68 45.52
N PRO A 5 -49.15 42.17 44.48
CA PRO A 5 -49.28 40.74 44.24
C PRO A 5 -48.09 40.03 43.53
N ALA A 6 -48.14 38.78 43.70
CA ALA A 6 -48.18 37.66 42.77
C ALA A 6 -46.84 37.14 42.21
N MET A 7 -46.54 36.00 42.74
CA MET A 7 -45.61 34.99 42.17
C MET A 7 -46.06 34.55 40.80
N ALA A 8 -45.08 34.42 39.89
CA ALA A 8 -45.16 33.50 38.78
C ALA A 8 -43.91 32.61 38.82
N ALA A 9 -44.12 31.37 39.21
CA ALA A 9 -43.12 30.32 39.14
C ALA A 9 -42.97 29.87 37.68
N MET A 10 -41.81 30.10 37.08
CA MET A 10 -41.42 29.44 35.84
C MET A 10 -40.48 28.28 36.19
N THR A 11 -41.00 27.10 36.09
CA THR A 11 -40.24 25.82 36.09
C THR A 11 -39.47 25.75 34.77
N ALA A 12 -38.15 25.97 34.86
CA ALA A 12 -37.23 25.62 33.78
C ALA A 12 -36.91 24.14 33.88
N ALA A 13 -37.45 23.35 32.96
CA ALA A 13 -37.03 21.97 32.75
C ALA A 13 -35.65 21.98 32.10
N ALA A 14 -34.63 21.61 32.86
CA ALA A 14 -33.30 21.34 32.35
C ALA A 14 -33.32 19.98 31.63
N ALA A 15 -33.38 19.98 30.32
CA ALA A 15 -33.10 18.79 29.50
C ALA A 15 -31.58 18.58 29.49
N ALA A 16 -31.10 17.61 30.28
CA ALA A 16 -29.73 17.13 30.21
C ALA A 16 -29.57 16.35 28.91
N ALA A 17 -29.05 16.97 27.86
CA ALA A 17 -28.55 16.28 26.68
C ALA A 17 -27.29 15.53 27.09
N ILE A 18 -27.39 14.22 27.27
CA ILE A 18 -26.21 13.33 27.34
C ILE A 18 -25.59 13.29 25.95
N GLY A 19 -24.63 14.17 25.71
CA GLY A 19 -23.78 14.10 24.56
C GLY A 19 -22.90 12.85 24.68
N VAL A 20 -23.25 11.79 23.97
CA VAL A 20 -22.33 10.69 23.71
C VAL A 20 -21.25 11.28 22.81
N ALA A 21 -20.12 11.64 23.41
CA ALA A 21 -18.91 11.92 22.64
C ALA A 21 -18.53 10.60 21.97
N ALA A 22 -18.87 10.46 20.69
CA ALA A 22 -18.28 9.45 19.86
C ALA A 22 -16.77 9.74 19.85
N ALA A 23 -15.99 8.92 20.54
CA ALA A 23 -14.55 8.91 20.35
C ALA A 23 -14.31 8.72 18.85
N PRO A 24 -13.44 9.54 18.22
CA PRO A 24 -13.03 9.24 16.85
C PRO A 24 -12.46 7.84 16.87
N PHE A 25 -13.08 6.92 16.14
CA PHE A 25 -12.43 5.66 15.80
C PHE A 25 -11.15 6.09 15.13
N ALA A 26 -9.99 5.67 15.70
CA ALA A 26 -8.73 5.76 14.97
C ALA A 26 -8.99 5.07 13.64
N SER A 27 -8.98 5.82 12.55
CA SER A 27 -8.97 5.26 11.21
C SER A 27 -7.79 4.31 11.19
N ALA A 28 -8.01 3.03 10.92
CA ALA A 28 -6.94 2.19 10.41
C ALA A 28 -6.38 2.98 9.23
N ASP A 29 -5.08 3.26 9.24
CA ASP A 29 -4.43 3.95 8.13
C ASP A 29 -4.90 3.26 6.85
N ASP A 30 -5.62 4.00 5.99
CA ASP A 30 -6.18 3.43 4.78
C ASP A 30 -5.00 2.99 3.90
N VAL A 31 -4.92 1.69 3.66
CA VAL A 31 -3.88 1.13 2.76
C VAL A 31 -4.06 1.76 1.39
N GLU A 32 -3.04 2.43 0.88
CA GLU A 32 -3.07 2.94 -0.49
C GLU A 32 -2.96 1.78 -1.47
N VAL A 33 -4.04 1.54 -2.25
CA VAL A 33 -4.12 0.44 -3.22
C VAL A 33 -3.92 0.97 -4.62
N GLN A 34 -2.94 0.42 -5.33
CA GLN A 34 -2.59 0.77 -6.70
C GLN A 34 -2.54 -0.48 -7.59
N SER A 35 -2.61 -0.30 -8.90
CA SER A 35 -2.25 -1.36 -9.85
C SER A 35 -0.74 -1.45 -9.98
N LEU A 36 -0.20 -2.65 -10.27
CA LEU A 36 1.21 -2.79 -10.63
C LEU A 36 1.56 -1.83 -11.78
N GLY A 37 2.64 -1.09 -11.61
CA GLY A 37 3.08 -0.05 -12.55
C GLY A 37 2.66 1.37 -12.17
N GLN A 38 1.79 1.54 -11.19
CA GLN A 38 1.41 2.87 -10.69
C GLN A 38 2.23 3.23 -9.44
N PRO A 39 2.61 4.51 -9.29
CA PRO A 39 3.27 4.98 -8.08
C PRO A 39 2.28 5.03 -6.91
N ALA A 40 2.76 4.70 -5.71
CA ALA A 40 2.07 4.89 -4.44
C ALA A 40 2.91 5.75 -3.51
N ALA A 41 2.29 6.65 -2.76
CA ALA A 41 2.96 7.63 -1.93
C ALA A 41 3.12 7.12 -0.50
N LEU A 42 4.35 7.11 0.01
CA LEU A 42 4.63 6.91 1.42
C LEU A 42 5.04 8.25 2.03
N THR A 43 4.23 8.74 2.98
CA THR A 43 4.46 10.02 3.64
C THR A 43 4.80 9.79 5.10
N ASP A 44 5.91 10.37 5.55
CA ASP A 44 6.33 10.37 6.95
C ASP A 44 6.79 11.79 7.34
N GLY A 45 5.93 12.53 8.01
CA GLY A 45 6.16 13.95 8.31
C GLY A 45 6.36 14.79 7.05
N ASN A 46 7.58 15.34 6.88
CA ASN A 46 7.95 16.13 5.70
C ASN A 46 8.60 15.31 4.58
N LEU A 47 8.80 14.02 4.82
CA LEU A 47 9.32 13.10 3.82
C LEU A 47 8.16 12.58 2.97
N VAL A 48 8.31 12.63 1.65
CA VAL A 48 7.42 11.98 0.69
C VAL A 48 8.28 11.18 -0.27
N GLN A 49 8.03 9.88 -0.35
CA GLN A 49 8.66 8.99 -1.33
C GLN A 49 7.59 8.25 -2.12
N HIS A 50 7.85 8.01 -3.40
CA HIS A 50 6.97 7.25 -4.27
C HIS A 50 7.60 5.90 -4.59
N TRP A 51 6.89 4.85 -4.20
CA TRP A 51 7.23 3.50 -4.61
C TRP A 51 6.43 3.10 -5.85
N THR A 52 7.09 2.44 -6.78
CA THR A 52 6.45 1.84 -7.95
C THR A 52 6.92 0.40 -8.09
N ILE A 53 5.97 -0.53 -8.16
CA ILE A 53 6.27 -1.95 -8.34
C ILE A 53 5.74 -2.41 -9.70
N THR A 54 6.59 -3.12 -10.46
CA THR A 54 6.24 -3.64 -11.79
C THR A 54 6.69 -5.08 -11.96
N GLY A 55 6.09 -5.79 -12.90
CA GLY A 55 6.62 -7.05 -13.43
C GLY A 55 6.70 -8.19 -12.43
N LEU A 56 5.72 -8.33 -11.51
CA LEU A 56 5.64 -9.48 -10.61
C LEU A 56 5.41 -10.76 -11.42
N LYS A 57 6.41 -11.67 -11.40
CA LYS A 57 6.42 -12.91 -12.20
C LYS A 57 7.43 -13.92 -11.67
N PRO A 58 7.34 -15.21 -12.08
CA PRO A 58 8.42 -16.17 -11.87
C PRO A 58 9.72 -15.65 -12.46
N SER A 59 10.83 -15.84 -11.74
CA SER A 59 12.17 -15.41 -12.14
C SER A 59 12.96 -16.56 -12.72
N THR A 60 13.74 -16.25 -13.75
CA THR A 60 14.77 -17.14 -14.31
C THR A 60 16.18 -16.69 -13.97
N ASP A 61 16.31 -15.66 -13.12
CA ASP A 61 17.61 -15.11 -12.76
C ASP A 61 18.41 -16.09 -11.88
N SER A 62 19.70 -16.12 -12.09
CA SER A 62 20.61 -16.81 -11.17
C SER A 62 21.07 -15.84 -10.11
N ILE A 63 20.66 -16.06 -8.87
CA ILE A 63 21.04 -15.25 -7.71
C ILE A 63 21.74 -16.16 -6.68
N PRO A 64 22.55 -15.60 -5.76
CA PRO A 64 23.25 -16.38 -4.73
C PRO A 64 22.31 -16.85 -3.61
N TYR A 65 21.18 -17.44 -4.00
CA TYR A 65 20.15 -18.00 -3.13
C TYR A 65 19.53 -19.23 -3.78
N ARG A 66 19.31 -20.28 -3.00
CA ARG A 66 18.64 -21.49 -3.46
C ARG A 66 17.19 -21.48 -2.97
N PRO A 67 16.19 -21.23 -3.82
CA PRO A 67 14.79 -21.21 -3.41
C PRO A 67 14.34 -22.62 -2.98
N ILE A 68 13.43 -22.66 -2.01
CA ILE A 68 12.73 -23.86 -1.58
C ILE A 68 11.53 -24.09 -2.52
N GLY A 69 10.85 -23.01 -2.90
CA GLY A 69 9.77 -23.00 -3.84
C GLY A 69 10.19 -22.51 -5.22
N THR A 70 9.39 -21.63 -5.79
CA THR A 70 9.68 -20.96 -7.06
C THR A 70 10.23 -19.57 -6.79
N LEU A 71 11.36 -19.22 -7.40
CA LEU A 71 11.88 -17.87 -7.33
C LEU A 71 10.96 -16.94 -8.12
N TRP A 72 10.51 -15.86 -7.50
CA TRP A 72 9.75 -14.80 -8.13
C TRP A 72 10.53 -13.50 -8.08
N GLU A 73 10.26 -12.62 -9.04
CA GLU A 73 10.86 -11.30 -9.13
C GLU A 73 9.79 -10.22 -9.35
N ALA A 74 10.12 -9.00 -8.95
CA ALA A 74 9.48 -7.78 -9.40
C ALA A 74 10.55 -6.70 -9.53
N THR A 75 10.23 -5.61 -10.22
CA THR A 75 11.08 -4.42 -10.26
C THR A 75 10.46 -3.38 -9.35
N ALA A 76 11.25 -2.87 -8.42
CA ALA A 76 10.87 -1.81 -7.50
C ALA A 76 11.64 -0.54 -7.82
N THR A 77 10.95 0.59 -7.85
CA THR A 77 11.53 1.93 -7.97
C THR A 77 11.10 2.73 -6.75
N ASP A 78 12.05 3.37 -6.09
CA ASP A 78 11.80 4.35 -5.02
C ASP A 78 12.33 5.71 -5.47
N GLU A 79 11.52 6.75 -5.32
CA GLU A 79 11.83 8.13 -5.69
C GLU A 79 11.56 9.07 -4.51
N ALA A 80 12.55 9.85 -4.12
CA ALA A 80 12.46 10.86 -3.06
C ALA A 80 11.78 12.13 -3.61
N ILE A 81 10.50 12.30 -3.37
CA ILE A 81 9.70 13.45 -3.87
C ILE A 81 9.95 14.70 -3.02
N ALA A 82 9.94 14.54 -1.70
CA ALA A 82 10.23 15.63 -0.75
C ALA A 82 11.08 15.11 0.39
N GLY A 83 12.15 15.83 0.70
CA GLY A 83 13.14 15.41 1.69
C GLY A 83 14.04 14.28 1.17
N GLY A 84 14.92 13.75 2.02
CA GLY A 84 15.77 12.60 1.69
C GLY A 84 15.11 11.30 2.11
N ALA A 85 15.06 10.31 1.22
CA ALA A 85 14.45 9.00 1.46
C ALA A 85 15.50 7.89 1.50
N THR A 86 15.28 6.89 2.35
CA THR A 86 16.09 5.68 2.33
C THR A 86 15.19 4.50 1.94
N PRO A 87 15.51 3.79 0.84
CA PRO A 87 14.70 2.66 0.38
C PRO A 87 14.73 1.51 1.39
N ILE A 88 13.60 1.24 2.05
CA ILE A 88 13.49 0.12 3.01
C ILE A 88 12.89 -1.09 2.30
N VAL A 89 13.71 -1.74 1.48
CA VAL A 89 13.33 -2.90 0.65
C VAL A 89 12.77 -4.03 1.50
N SER A 90 13.25 -4.21 2.75
CA SER A 90 12.79 -5.27 3.65
C SER A 90 11.31 -5.20 4.04
N ASN A 91 10.66 -4.07 3.77
CA ASN A 91 9.23 -3.88 4.03
C ASN A 91 8.34 -4.38 2.87
N LEU A 92 8.94 -4.67 1.70
CA LEU A 92 8.21 -5.21 0.56
C LEU A 92 8.03 -6.73 0.72
N ASN A 93 6.80 -7.19 0.47
CA ASN A 93 6.45 -8.60 0.52
C ASN A 93 5.52 -8.94 -0.65
N ALA A 94 5.69 -10.10 -1.27
CA ALA A 94 4.70 -10.60 -2.22
C ALA A 94 3.56 -11.27 -1.46
N ARG A 95 2.33 -11.13 -1.94
CA ARG A 95 1.14 -11.71 -1.31
C ARG A 95 0.25 -12.37 -2.34
N ALA A 96 -0.33 -13.52 -1.97
CA ALA A 96 -1.32 -14.23 -2.76
C ALA A 96 -2.75 -13.94 -2.26
N LYS A 97 -3.76 -14.20 -3.09
CA LYS A 97 -5.19 -13.98 -2.75
C LYS A 97 -5.67 -14.71 -1.51
N ASN A 98 -5.06 -15.85 -1.19
CA ASN A 98 -5.40 -16.62 0.00
C ASN A 98 -4.76 -16.08 1.29
N GLY A 99 -3.97 -14.99 1.19
CA GLY A 99 -3.26 -14.37 2.31
C GLY A 99 -1.83 -14.85 2.54
N ASP A 100 -1.36 -15.87 1.79
CA ASP A 100 0.04 -16.29 1.87
C ASP A 100 0.95 -15.10 1.54
N THR A 101 1.94 -14.87 2.40
CA THR A 101 2.86 -13.74 2.27
C THR A 101 4.30 -14.24 2.20
N TYR A 102 5.03 -13.76 1.21
CA TYR A 102 6.41 -14.13 0.92
C TYR A 102 7.30 -12.91 1.12
N ARG A 103 8.22 -13.00 2.09
CA ARG A 103 9.13 -11.90 2.37
C ARG A 103 10.12 -11.72 1.23
N VAL A 104 10.46 -10.46 0.96
CA VAL A 104 11.55 -10.13 0.05
C VAL A 104 12.88 -10.71 0.55
N LEU A 105 13.69 -11.21 -0.36
CA LEU A 105 15.03 -11.74 -0.08
C LEU A 105 16.04 -10.59 0.06
N PHE A 106 15.78 -9.64 0.96
CA PHE A 106 16.58 -8.41 1.11
C PHE A 106 18.04 -8.66 1.51
N GLY A 107 18.32 -9.79 2.16
CA GLY A 107 19.69 -10.19 2.55
C GLY A 107 20.51 -10.82 1.42
N VAL A 108 19.93 -11.00 0.24
CA VAL A 108 20.59 -11.60 -0.92
C VAL A 108 21.08 -10.48 -1.83
N ALA A 109 22.37 -10.19 -1.76
CA ALA A 109 22.98 -9.17 -2.60
C ALA A 109 23.01 -9.62 -4.06
N THR A 110 22.41 -8.83 -4.96
CA THR A 110 22.41 -9.05 -6.39
C THR A 110 22.81 -7.76 -7.12
N PRO A 111 23.57 -7.84 -8.22
CA PRO A 111 23.99 -6.64 -8.98
C PRO A 111 22.81 -5.83 -9.51
N GLN A 112 21.67 -6.49 -9.78
CA GLN A 112 20.45 -5.86 -10.31
C GLN A 112 19.47 -5.44 -9.20
N GLY A 113 19.80 -5.63 -7.93
CA GLY A 113 18.94 -5.28 -6.78
C GLY A 113 18.77 -3.76 -6.62
N VAL A 114 17.77 -3.39 -5.86
CA VAL A 114 17.57 -1.98 -5.46
C VAL A 114 18.74 -1.52 -4.62
N ASN A 115 19.33 -0.37 -4.99
CA ASN A 115 20.37 0.25 -4.17
C ASN A 115 19.73 0.85 -2.90
N PRO A 116 20.13 0.40 -1.69
CA PRO A 116 19.55 0.87 -0.44
C PRO A 116 20.12 2.20 0.07
N SER A 117 20.99 2.86 -0.70
CA SER A 117 21.57 4.15 -0.31
C SER A 117 20.49 5.22 -0.18
N THR A 118 20.67 6.13 0.76
CA THR A 118 19.78 7.28 0.93
C THR A 118 19.78 8.13 -0.34
N LEU A 119 18.59 8.47 -0.79
CA LEU A 119 18.31 9.32 -1.93
C LEU A 119 18.17 10.77 -1.48
N ALA A 120 18.78 11.72 -2.17
CA ALA A 120 18.45 13.13 -2.03
C ALA A 120 17.11 13.42 -2.72
N GLN A 121 16.48 14.53 -2.36
CA GLN A 121 15.22 14.95 -3.00
C GLN A 121 15.38 15.03 -4.54
N GLY A 122 14.46 14.40 -5.26
CA GLY A 122 14.46 14.28 -6.72
C GLY A 122 15.30 13.12 -7.25
N GLU A 123 16.00 12.38 -6.38
CA GLU A 123 16.71 11.16 -6.79
C GLU A 123 15.81 9.94 -6.70
N LYS A 124 16.17 8.92 -7.48
CA LYS A 124 15.49 7.63 -7.48
C LYS A 124 16.46 6.47 -7.63
N THR A 125 16.05 5.33 -7.14
CA THR A 125 16.72 4.04 -7.36
C THR A 125 15.73 3.05 -7.95
N THR A 126 16.22 2.18 -8.82
CA THR A 126 15.42 1.11 -9.43
C THR A 126 16.21 -0.18 -9.41
N GLY A 127 15.57 -1.28 -9.08
CA GLY A 127 16.21 -2.58 -9.11
C GLY A 127 15.22 -3.72 -8.91
N LYS A 128 15.72 -4.94 -9.04
CA LYS A 128 14.92 -6.14 -8.82
C LYS A 128 14.80 -6.46 -7.34
N ILE A 129 13.65 -6.99 -6.98
CA ILE A 129 13.37 -7.61 -5.69
C ILE A 129 12.93 -9.05 -5.94
N TYR A 130 13.29 -9.96 -5.03
CA TYR A 130 13.07 -11.39 -5.20
C TYR A 130 12.31 -11.98 -4.02
N PHE A 131 11.52 -13.01 -4.31
CA PHE A 131 10.69 -13.72 -3.34
C PHE A 131 10.81 -15.24 -3.55
N ASP A 132 10.84 -16.01 -2.46
CA ASP A 132 10.76 -17.47 -2.51
C ASP A 132 9.29 -17.88 -2.27
N VAL A 133 8.60 -18.25 -3.33
CA VAL A 133 7.18 -18.60 -3.31
C VAL A 133 7.02 -20.09 -3.10
N THR A 134 6.64 -20.47 -1.88
CA THR A 134 6.51 -21.86 -1.44
C THR A 134 5.07 -22.37 -1.43
N GLY A 135 4.09 -21.55 -1.77
CA GLY A 135 2.65 -21.84 -1.76
C GLY A 135 1.91 -21.22 -2.94
N ALA A 136 0.81 -20.54 -2.66
CA ALA A 136 -0.06 -19.96 -3.68
C ALA A 136 0.66 -18.85 -4.47
N THR A 137 0.35 -18.78 -5.76
CA THR A 137 0.88 -17.76 -6.67
C THR A 137 0.55 -16.36 -6.19
N PRO A 138 1.55 -15.48 -5.98
CA PRO A 138 1.30 -14.10 -5.60
C PRO A 138 0.68 -13.30 -6.77
N ASP A 139 -0.23 -12.40 -6.44
CA ASP A 139 -0.87 -11.47 -7.37
C ASP A 139 -0.69 -10.02 -6.94
N SER A 140 0.02 -9.80 -5.86
CA SER A 140 0.21 -8.47 -5.29
C SER A 140 1.55 -8.34 -4.56
N VAL A 141 1.98 -7.10 -4.39
CA VAL A 141 3.12 -6.73 -3.53
C VAL A 141 2.62 -5.71 -2.51
N VAL A 142 3.00 -5.88 -1.27
CA VAL A 142 2.62 -5.01 -0.16
C VAL A 142 3.86 -4.39 0.48
N TYR A 143 3.78 -3.13 0.84
CA TYR A 143 4.73 -2.46 1.72
C TYR A 143 4.17 -2.49 3.14
N ASN A 144 4.81 -3.26 4.01
CA ASN A 144 4.38 -3.44 5.39
C ASN A 144 5.43 -2.86 6.33
N ALA A 145 5.05 -1.90 7.16
CA ALA A 145 5.92 -1.31 8.14
C ALA A 145 5.30 -1.43 9.55
N GLY A 146 6.09 -1.94 10.49
CA GLY A 146 5.63 -2.10 11.87
C GLY A 146 4.42 -3.02 12.06
N GLY A 147 4.17 -3.93 11.12
CA GLY A 147 3.02 -4.84 11.14
C GLY A 147 1.78 -4.29 10.43
N ASN A 148 1.82 -3.06 9.94
CA ASN A 148 0.73 -2.44 9.19
C ASN A 148 1.04 -2.40 7.70
N ASP A 149 0.06 -2.76 6.89
CA ASP A 149 0.13 -2.57 5.44
C ASP A 149 -0.10 -1.08 5.15
N LEU A 150 0.81 -0.45 4.44
CA LEU A 150 0.73 0.96 4.07
C LEU A 150 0.41 1.13 2.59
N LEU A 151 1.08 0.35 1.73
CA LEU A 151 0.90 0.40 0.28
C LEU A 151 0.65 -1.02 -0.24
N LEU A 152 -0.22 -1.14 -1.25
CA LEU A 152 -0.54 -2.42 -1.89
C LEU A 152 -0.61 -2.23 -3.41
N TRP A 153 0.17 -2.99 -4.16
CA TRP A 153 0.08 -3.08 -5.62
C TRP A 153 -0.52 -4.41 -6.02
N VAL A 154 -1.64 -4.35 -6.75
CA VAL A 154 -2.32 -5.55 -7.25
C VAL A 154 -2.10 -5.72 -8.75
N GLN A 155 -1.99 -6.97 -9.19
CA GLN A 155 -1.92 -7.28 -10.60
C GLN A 155 -3.26 -6.91 -11.26
N PRO A 156 -3.27 -6.09 -12.31
CA PRO A 156 -4.51 -5.81 -13.01
C PRO A 156 -5.11 -7.12 -13.55
N PRO A 157 -6.44 -7.25 -13.57
CA PRO A 157 -7.06 -8.42 -14.19
C PRO A 157 -6.59 -8.53 -15.64
N PRO A 158 -6.46 -9.76 -16.18
CA PRO A 158 -6.14 -9.96 -17.57
C PRO A 158 -7.07 -9.12 -18.44
N ALA A 159 -6.53 -8.39 -19.40
CA ALA A 159 -7.36 -7.65 -20.35
C ALA A 159 -8.38 -8.61 -20.97
N ALA A 160 -9.67 -8.27 -20.90
CA ALA A 160 -10.69 -9.05 -21.58
C ALA A 160 -10.31 -9.16 -23.06
N PRO A 161 -10.43 -10.36 -23.68
CA PRO A 161 -10.14 -10.51 -25.10
C PRO A 161 -10.95 -9.46 -25.86
N ALA A 162 -10.28 -8.68 -26.71
CA ALA A 162 -10.92 -7.68 -27.53
C ALA A 162 -12.09 -8.36 -28.27
N ALA A 163 -13.32 -7.87 -28.03
CA ALA A 163 -14.47 -8.37 -28.76
C ALA A 163 -14.20 -8.20 -30.25
N THR A 164 -13.96 -9.31 -30.94
CA THR A 164 -13.82 -9.31 -32.40
C THR A 164 -15.18 -8.83 -32.92
N CYS A 165 -15.25 -7.59 -33.42
CA CYS A 165 -16.39 -7.12 -34.18
C CYS A 165 -16.58 -8.07 -35.34
N ALA A 166 -17.61 -8.89 -35.29
CA ALA A 166 -18.03 -9.66 -36.45
C ALA A 166 -18.38 -8.69 -37.58
N PRO A 167 -17.90 -8.91 -38.81
CA PRO A 167 -18.28 -8.07 -39.94
C PRO A 167 -19.78 -8.19 -40.17
N GLU A 168 -20.46 -7.04 -40.24
CA GLU A 168 -21.87 -6.92 -40.56
C GLU A 168 -22.14 -7.54 -41.94
N PRO A 169 -23.14 -8.38 -42.12
CA PRO A 169 -23.46 -8.96 -43.43
C PRO A 169 -23.95 -7.82 -44.35
N GLN A 170 -23.20 -7.56 -45.40
CA GLN A 170 -23.64 -6.68 -46.45
C GLN A 170 -24.73 -7.40 -47.27
N THR A 171 -25.95 -6.89 -47.27
CA THR A 171 -27.04 -7.21 -48.19
C THR A 171 -26.99 -6.30 -49.40
#